data_a3f72b68775a1aafe555fa503ad095d7
#
_entry.id   a3f72b68775a1aafe555fa503ad095d7
#
_cell.length_a   1.000
_cell.length_b   1.000
_cell.length_c   1.000
_cell.angle_alpha   90.00
_cell.angle_beta   90.00
_cell.angle_gamma   90.00
#
_symmetry.space_group_name_H-M   'P 1'
#
loop_
_entity.id
_entity.type
_entity.pdbx_description
1 polymer ?
#
loop_
_entity_poly.entity_id
_entity_poly.type
_entity_poly.pdbx_seq_one_letter_code
_entity_poly.pdbx_strand_id
1 'polypeptide(L)'
;MGELDLGAVTADALVEIRARRPLIHQITNYVTMNDTANVTLHIGASPVMAHAIGEVREMVRHAGALVLNIGTLDPAWIEAMLAAGREANERGIPVVLDPVGVGATALRTDAVEAILAAVRVDVVRGNAAELSAIAGLAAEIRGVDSVSADSPGAAAAIVARRTGGAAVASGAIDHVADAARAARVENGHPLMGAITGSGCMATALIGAFRSVQPDPFLAATAAMIAFGIAGEIAAERSVGPGTFRQNLMDAVYGLGGEVIRARARATMTTVMAA
;
A
#
# COMPACT_ATOMS: atom_id res chain seq x y z
N MET A 1 -13.65 5.73 -25.97
CA MET A 1 -13.62 6.00 -24.53
C MET A 1 -12.32 6.74 -24.29
N GLY A 2 -12.36 7.96 -23.70
CA GLY A 2 -11.13 8.70 -23.37
C GLY A 2 -10.28 7.91 -22.38
N GLU A 3 -8.97 8.09 -22.45
CA GLU A 3 -8.02 7.52 -21.50
C GLU A 3 -8.36 8.06 -20.09
N LEU A 4 -8.38 7.19 -19.07
CA LEU A 4 -8.70 7.59 -17.70
C LEU A 4 -7.57 8.45 -17.14
N ASP A 5 -7.87 9.67 -16.73
CA ASP A 5 -6.91 10.57 -16.09
C ASP A 5 -6.67 10.16 -14.64
N LEU A 6 -5.57 9.44 -14.41
CA LEU A 6 -5.16 8.96 -13.09
C LEU A 6 -4.79 10.12 -12.13
N GLY A 7 -4.31 11.25 -12.67
CA GLY A 7 -4.05 12.46 -11.89
C GLY A 7 -5.35 13.08 -11.35
N ALA A 8 -6.38 13.13 -12.17
CA ALA A 8 -7.70 13.60 -11.74
C ALA A 8 -8.31 12.66 -10.69
N VAL A 9 -8.28 11.35 -10.92
CA VAL A 9 -8.75 10.34 -9.94
C VAL A 9 -8.04 10.51 -8.58
N THR A 10 -6.72 10.73 -8.61
CA THR A 10 -5.93 10.92 -7.39
C THR A 10 -6.31 12.21 -6.67
N ALA A 11 -6.45 13.31 -7.40
CA ALA A 11 -6.83 14.61 -6.85
C ALA A 11 -8.23 14.58 -6.21
N ASP A 12 -9.19 13.95 -6.87
CA ASP A 12 -10.56 13.84 -6.39
C ASP A 12 -10.64 12.96 -5.13
N ALA A 13 -9.90 11.83 -5.10
CA ALA A 13 -9.81 10.99 -3.92
C ALA A 13 -9.16 11.74 -2.72
N LEU A 14 -8.14 12.58 -2.94
CA LEU A 14 -7.56 13.41 -1.89
C LEU A 14 -8.58 14.40 -1.30
N VAL A 15 -9.40 15.03 -2.14
CA VAL A 15 -10.48 15.92 -1.69
C VAL A 15 -11.46 15.16 -0.79
N GLU A 16 -11.86 13.95 -1.21
CA GLU A 16 -12.77 13.10 -0.43
C GLU A 16 -12.16 12.65 0.91
N ILE A 17 -10.87 12.28 0.94
CA ILE A 17 -10.18 11.95 2.20
C ILE A 17 -10.25 13.12 3.16
N ARG A 18 -9.93 14.33 2.72
CA ARG A 18 -9.92 15.53 3.56
C ARG A 18 -11.31 15.96 4.03
N ALA A 19 -12.32 15.76 3.18
CA ALA A 19 -13.71 16.06 3.50
C ALA A 19 -14.29 15.06 4.53
N ARG A 20 -14.05 13.76 4.34
CA ARG A 20 -14.63 12.69 5.18
C ARG A 20 -13.79 12.37 6.41
N ARG A 21 -12.48 12.61 6.38
CA ARG A 21 -11.53 12.30 7.45
C ARG A 21 -11.69 10.85 7.97
N PRO A 22 -11.64 9.85 7.10
CA PRO A 22 -11.94 8.47 7.46
C PRO A 22 -10.98 7.96 8.53
N LEU A 23 -11.50 7.11 9.44
CA LEU A 23 -10.67 6.41 10.42
C LEU A 23 -9.93 5.26 9.72
N ILE A 24 -8.63 5.22 9.84
CA ILE A 24 -7.78 4.14 9.33
C ILE A 24 -7.23 3.33 10.51
N HIS A 25 -7.74 2.12 10.67
CA HIS A 25 -7.25 1.21 11.70
C HIS A 25 -6.00 0.51 11.19
N GLN A 26 -4.89 0.66 11.91
CA GLN A 26 -3.60 0.12 11.53
C GLN A 26 -3.07 -0.80 12.62
N ILE A 27 -2.95 -2.11 12.30
CA ILE A 27 -2.18 -3.06 13.09
C ILE A 27 -0.82 -3.15 12.38
N THR A 28 0.14 -2.35 12.84
CA THR A 28 1.39 -2.11 12.13
C THR A 28 2.61 -2.41 13.01
N ASN A 29 3.80 -2.23 12.49
CA ASN A 29 5.05 -2.55 13.15
C ASN A 29 5.57 -1.41 14.05
N TYR A 30 6.30 -1.77 15.10
CA TYR A 30 6.85 -0.84 16.09
C TYR A 30 7.84 0.18 15.51
N VAL A 31 8.56 -0.19 14.44
CA VAL A 31 9.60 0.67 13.86
C VAL A 31 9.00 1.90 13.21
N THR A 32 7.82 1.76 12.61
CA THR A 32 7.22 2.81 11.76
C THR A 32 5.85 3.29 12.23
N MET A 33 5.37 2.79 13.36
CA MET A 33 4.03 3.10 13.89
C MET A 33 3.76 4.60 13.99
N ASN A 34 4.73 5.37 14.49
CA ASN A 34 4.61 6.82 14.59
C ASN A 34 4.55 7.50 13.21
N ASP A 35 5.38 7.05 12.26
CA ASP A 35 5.42 7.62 10.91
C ASP A 35 4.14 7.32 10.13
N THR A 36 3.62 6.10 10.25
CA THR A 36 2.36 5.71 9.60
C THR A 36 1.16 6.45 10.19
N ALA A 37 1.15 6.72 11.50
CA ALA A 37 0.15 7.57 12.12
C ALA A 37 0.21 9.00 11.57
N ASN A 38 1.40 9.60 11.56
CA ASN A 38 1.57 10.99 11.11
C ASN A 38 1.26 11.15 9.62
N VAL A 39 1.73 10.26 8.74
CA VAL A 39 1.43 10.38 7.31
C VAL A 39 -0.07 10.25 7.04
N THR A 40 -0.78 9.42 7.81
CA THR A 40 -2.24 9.29 7.75
C THR A 40 -2.95 10.58 8.18
N LEU A 41 -2.47 11.23 9.25
CA LEU A 41 -2.99 12.54 9.68
C LEU A 41 -2.72 13.61 8.61
N HIS A 42 -1.52 13.63 8.04
CA HIS A 42 -1.11 14.66 7.10
C HIS A 42 -1.86 14.58 5.76
N ILE A 43 -2.23 13.38 5.29
CA ILE A 43 -3.05 13.26 4.09
C ILE A 43 -4.50 13.72 4.35
N GLY A 44 -4.94 13.81 5.61
CA GLY A 44 -6.27 14.27 6.02
C GLY A 44 -7.18 13.18 6.60
N ALA A 45 -6.68 11.95 6.77
CA ALA A 45 -7.40 10.86 7.44
C ALA A 45 -7.11 10.82 8.95
N SER A 46 -7.76 9.95 9.69
CA SER A 46 -7.59 9.77 11.14
C SER A 46 -7.01 8.39 11.45
N PRO A 47 -5.79 8.26 11.99
CA PRO A 47 -5.22 6.96 12.33
C PRO A 47 -5.68 6.44 13.69
N VAL A 48 -5.79 5.12 13.85
CA VAL A 48 -5.87 4.44 15.13
C VAL A 48 -4.99 3.18 15.10
N MET A 49 -4.15 3.03 16.15
CA MET A 49 -3.14 1.95 16.25
C MET A 49 -3.57 0.90 17.31
N ALA A 50 -4.84 0.51 17.31
CA ALA A 50 -5.35 -0.52 18.21
C ALA A 50 -4.91 -1.91 17.76
N HIS A 51 -4.19 -2.64 18.62
CA HIS A 51 -3.65 -3.97 18.32
C HIS A 51 -3.97 -5.02 19.40
N ALA A 52 -4.55 -4.60 20.53
CA ALA A 52 -4.90 -5.53 21.58
C ALA A 52 -6.09 -6.41 21.15
N ILE A 53 -5.94 -7.75 21.31
CA ILE A 53 -6.96 -8.73 20.87
C ILE A 53 -8.36 -8.45 21.47
N GLY A 54 -8.41 -7.84 22.66
CA GLY A 54 -9.65 -7.49 23.34
C GLY A 54 -10.44 -6.34 22.70
N GLU A 55 -9.81 -5.51 21.83
CA GLU A 55 -10.44 -4.33 21.24
C GLU A 55 -10.47 -4.30 19.71
N VAL A 56 -9.61 -5.06 19.03
CA VAL A 56 -9.41 -4.93 17.57
C VAL A 56 -10.70 -5.11 16.76
N ARG A 57 -11.59 -6.01 17.20
CA ARG A 57 -12.88 -6.22 16.52
C ARG A 57 -13.83 -5.05 16.67
N GLU A 58 -13.86 -4.44 17.85
CA GLU A 58 -14.70 -3.28 18.09
C GLU A 58 -14.14 -2.06 17.34
N MET A 59 -12.83 -1.86 17.40
CA MET A 59 -12.17 -0.74 16.74
C MET A 59 -12.36 -0.76 15.24
N VAL A 60 -12.18 -1.92 14.58
CA VAL A 60 -12.30 -2.01 13.14
C VAL A 60 -13.69 -1.68 12.61
N ARG A 61 -14.75 -1.88 13.40
CA ARG A 61 -16.15 -1.54 13.02
C ARG A 61 -16.34 -0.06 12.72
N HIS A 62 -15.51 0.80 13.29
CA HIS A 62 -15.54 2.24 13.08
C HIS A 62 -14.61 2.71 11.95
N ALA A 63 -13.80 1.82 11.39
CA ALA A 63 -12.79 2.17 10.40
C ALA A 63 -13.36 2.24 8.97
N GLY A 64 -12.83 3.17 8.18
CA GLY A 64 -13.02 3.20 6.74
C GLY A 64 -12.13 2.23 5.99
N ALA A 65 -11.00 1.81 6.59
CA ALA A 65 -10.11 0.77 6.10
C ALA A 65 -9.28 0.16 7.24
N LEU A 66 -8.86 -1.09 7.06
CA LEU A 66 -7.91 -1.79 7.91
C LEU A 66 -6.58 -1.97 7.18
N VAL A 67 -5.48 -1.63 7.84
CA VAL A 67 -4.11 -1.85 7.35
C VAL A 67 -3.40 -2.84 8.24
N LEU A 68 -2.90 -3.93 7.66
CA LEU A 68 -2.14 -4.98 8.32
C LEU A 68 -0.70 -4.94 7.84
N ASN A 69 0.27 -4.80 8.76
CA ASN A 69 1.69 -4.75 8.43
C ASN A 69 2.49 -5.67 9.36
N ILE A 70 3.16 -6.66 8.79
CA ILE A 70 3.84 -7.73 9.52
C ILE A 70 5.32 -7.44 9.85
N GLY A 71 5.74 -6.17 9.89
CA GLY A 71 7.16 -5.81 10.03
C GLY A 71 7.85 -6.27 11.32
N THR A 72 7.12 -6.29 12.43
CA THR A 72 7.61 -6.77 13.75
C THR A 72 6.58 -7.72 14.36
N LEU A 73 6.64 -8.99 13.92
CA LEU A 73 5.66 -10.00 14.29
C LEU A 73 5.90 -10.59 15.69
N ASP A 74 4.78 -10.85 16.38
CA ASP A 74 4.64 -11.82 17.44
C ASP A 74 3.30 -12.57 17.33
N PRO A 75 3.09 -13.69 18.04
CA PRO A 75 1.88 -14.48 17.95
C PRO A 75 0.59 -13.72 18.28
N ALA A 76 0.61 -12.84 19.30
CA ALA A 76 -0.55 -12.06 19.71
C ALA A 76 -0.93 -11.03 18.64
N TRP A 77 0.08 -10.48 17.94
CA TRP A 77 -0.14 -9.55 16.84
C TRP A 77 -0.79 -10.23 15.64
N ILE A 78 -0.33 -11.43 15.29
CA ILE A 78 -0.93 -12.23 14.22
C ILE A 78 -2.39 -12.58 14.55
N GLU A 79 -2.67 -13.00 15.79
CA GLU A 79 -4.04 -13.28 16.25
C GLU A 79 -4.94 -12.06 16.14
N ALA A 80 -4.46 -10.89 16.55
CA ALA A 80 -5.16 -9.61 16.45
C ALA A 80 -5.45 -9.23 14.98
N MET A 81 -4.47 -9.40 14.07
CA MET A 81 -4.64 -9.17 12.64
C MET A 81 -5.72 -10.06 12.03
N LEU A 82 -5.71 -11.36 12.35
CA LEU A 82 -6.72 -12.31 11.88
C LEU A 82 -8.12 -11.98 12.42
N ALA A 83 -8.23 -11.59 13.69
CA ALA A 83 -9.49 -11.22 14.32
C ALA A 83 -10.07 -9.94 13.70
N ALA A 84 -9.25 -8.90 13.55
CA ALA A 84 -9.65 -7.64 12.93
C ALA A 84 -9.99 -7.81 11.45
N GLY A 85 -9.19 -8.60 10.70
CA GLY A 85 -9.40 -8.86 9.28
C GLY A 85 -10.72 -9.57 8.99
N ARG A 86 -11.08 -10.59 9.78
CA ARG A 86 -12.37 -11.29 9.66
C ARG A 86 -13.53 -10.33 9.95
N GLU A 87 -13.47 -9.57 11.02
CA GLU A 87 -14.50 -8.58 11.34
C GLU A 87 -14.63 -7.52 10.25
N ALA A 88 -13.50 -7.04 9.69
CA ALA A 88 -13.49 -6.12 8.55
C ALA A 88 -14.24 -6.71 7.35
N ASN A 89 -13.97 -7.97 7.00
CA ASN A 89 -14.63 -8.66 5.89
C ASN A 89 -16.14 -8.84 6.12
N GLU A 90 -16.57 -9.18 7.34
CA GLU A 90 -17.98 -9.28 7.71
C GLU A 90 -18.73 -7.97 7.55
N ARG A 91 -18.03 -6.85 7.74
CA ARG A 91 -18.55 -5.48 7.62
C ARG A 91 -18.37 -4.85 6.24
N GLY A 92 -17.68 -5.51 5.31
CA GLY A 92 -17.34 -4.93 4.02
C GLY A 92 -16.31 -3.81 4.10
N ILE A 93 -15.54 -3.74 5.19
CA ILE A 93 -14.45 -2.77 5.39
C ILE A 93 -13.23 -3.28 4.61
N PRO A 94 -12.63 -2.43 3.74
CA PRO A 94 -11.49 -2.84 2.95
C PRO A 94 -10.24 -3.11 3.79
N VAL A 95 -9.45 -4.10 3.35
CA VAL A 95 -8.22 -4.54 4.01
C VAL A 95 -7.03 -4.37 3.08
N VAL A 96 -5.97 -3.73 3.58
CA VAL A 96 -4.68 -3.57 2.90
C VAL A 96 -3.62 -4.34 3.68
N LEU A 97 -2.80 -5.14 2.98
CA LEU A 97 -1.73 -5.95 3.57
C LEU A 97 -0.36 -5.47 3.08
N ASP A 98 0.53 -5.24 4.04
CA ASP A 98 1.97 -5.01 3.84
C ASP A 98 2.76 -6.23 4.37
N PRO A 99 3.19 -7.14 3.50
CA PRO A 99 3.81 -8.41 3.87
C PRO A 99 5.31 -8.27 4.14
N VAL A 100 5.72 -7.30 4.94
CA VAL A 100 7.12 -6.91 5.18
C VAL A 100 8.00 -8.11 5.48
N GLY A 101 8.96 -8.37 4.58
CA GLY A 101 9.96 -9.44 4.73
C GLY A 101 9.41 -10.86 4.57
N VAL A 102 8.27 -11.04 3.93
CA VAL A 102 7.78 -12.38 3.53
C VAL A 102 8.84 -13.07 2.69
N GLY A 103 9.01 -14.38 2.89
CA GLY A 103 10.07 -15.17 2.27
C GLY A 103 11.42 -15.16 3.02
N ALA A 104 11.65 -14.19 3.93
CA ALA A 104 12.89 -14.13 4.69
C ALA A 104 12.94 -15.14 5.85
N THR A 105 11.81 -15.44 6.47
CA THR A 105 11.66 -16.45 7.54
C THR A 105 10.35 -17.21 7.42
N ALA A 106 10.32 -18.44 7.93
CA ALA A 106 9.09 -19.25 7.97
C ALA A 106 7.95 -18.50 8.67
N LEU A 107 8.21 -17.91 9.85
CA LEU A 107 7.20 -17.17 10.61
C LEU A 107 6.50 -16.07 9.77
N ARG A 108 7.26 -15.32 8.97
CA ARG A 108 6.69 -14.26 8.12
C ARG A 108 5.87 -14.84 6.98
N THR A 109 6.37 -15.89 6.36
CA THR A 109 5.67 -16.58 5.27
C THR A 109 4.37 -17.20 5.77
N ASP A 110 4.43 -17.92 6.89
CA ASP A 110 3.26 -18.57 7.49
C ASP A 110 2.21 -17.54 7.94
N ALA A 111 2.64 -16.39 8.48
CA ALA A 111 1.74 -15.30 8.85
C ALA A 111 1.01 -14.71 7.64
N VAL A 112 1.71 -14.45 6.53
CA VAL A 112 1.10 -13.96 5.29
C VAL A 112 0.11 -14.99 4.73
N GLU A 113 0.51 -16.26 4.66
CA GLU A 113 -0.37 -17.34 4.19
C GLU A 113 -1.62 -17.48 5.06
N ALA A 114 -1.48 -17.41 6.40
CA ALA A 114 -2.60 -17.43 7.32
C ALA A 114 -3.56 -16.24 7.13
N ILE A 115 -3.02 -15.04 6.92
CA ILE A 115 -3.83 -13.85 6.63
C ILE A 115 -4.56 -14.00 5.30
N LEU A 116 -3.87 -14.36 4.22
CA LEU A 116 -4.46 -14.51 2.89
C LEU A 116 -5.50 -15.65 2.82
N ALA A 117 -5.35 -16.69 3.65
CA ALA A 117 -6.33 -17.78 3.74
C ALA A 117 -7.58 -17.40 4.53
N ALA A 118 -7.47 -16.52 5.53
CA ALA A 118 -8.54 -16.21 6.48
C ALA A 118 -9.22 -14.85 6.22
N VAL A 119 -8.60 -13.96 5.46
CA VAL A 119 -9.02 -12.58 5.25
C VAL A 119 -9.00 -12.25 3.75
N ARG A 120 -10.12 -11.75 3.24
CA ARG A 120 -10.16 -11.16 1.90
C ARG A 120 -9.41 -9.84 1.94
N VAL A 121 -8.30 -9.75 1.23
CA VAL A 121 -7.43 -8.58 1.14
C VAL A 121 -7.72 -7.83 -0.16
N ASP A 122 -8.03 -6.55 -0.06
CA ASP A 122 -8.34 -5.68 -1.22
C ASP A 122 -7.08 -5.24 -1.96
N VAL A 123 -5.99 -4.95 -1.21
CA VAL A 123 -4.72 -4.55 -1.80
C VAL A 123 -3.57 -5.20 -1.04
N VAL A 124 -2.65 -5.85 -1.75
CA VAL A 124 -1.34 -6.28 -1.23
C VAL A 124 -0.28 -5.32 -1.76
N ARG A 125 0.50 -4.69 -0.88
CA ARG A 125 1.62 -3.84 -1.28
C ARG A 125 2.92 -4.34 -0.67
N GLY A 126 3.89 -4.65 -1.51
CA GLY A 126 5.24 -5.06 -1.11
C GLY A 126 6.29 -4.56 -2.11
N ASN A 127 7.57 -4.81 -1.84
CA ASN A 127 8.61 -4.65 -2.85
C ASN A 127 8.61 -5.84 -3.83
N ALA A 128 9.42 -5.77 -4.88
CA ALA A 128 9.48 -6.82 -5.91
C ALA A 128 9.80 -8.20 -5.32
N ALA A 129 10.71 -8.30 -4.35
CA ALA A 129 11.10 -9.56 -3.72
C ALA A 129 9.95 -10.15 -2.87
N GLU A 130 9.25 -9.31 -2.11
CA GLU A 130 8.09 -9.70 -1.30
C GLU A 130 6.94 -10.21 -2.19
N LEU A 131 6.61 -9.50 -3.27
CA LEU A 131 5.57 -9.95 -4.20
C LEU A 131 5.97 -11.23 -4.93
N SER A 132 7.25 -11.37 -5.32
CA SER A 132 7.77 -12.61 -5.94
C SER A 132 7.68 -13.80 -4.98
N ALA A 133 7.94 -13.61 -3.69
CA ALA A 133 7.78 -14.65 -2.67
C ALA A 133 6.32 -15.13 -2.57
N ILE A 134 5.35 -14.19 -2.52
CA ILE A 134 3.90 -14.51 -2.47
C ILE A 134 3.44 -15.15 -3.80
N ALA A 135 4.00 -14.72 -4.93
CA ALA A 135 3.68 -15.26 -6.24
C ALA A 135 4.26 -16.68 -6.48
N GLY A 136 5.11 -17.18 -5.58
CA GLY A 136 5.81 -18.45 -5.76
C GLY A 136 6.98 -18.41 -6.73
N LEU A 137 7.38 -17.24 -7.23
CA LEU A 137 8.44 -17.07 -8.23
C LEU A 137 9.84 -17.20 -7.61
N ALA A 138 10.01 -16.98 -6.33
CA ALA A 138 11.30 -17.02 -5.64
C ALA A 138 11.99 -18.39 -5.63
N ALA A 139 11.25 -19.49 -5.84
CA ALA A 139 11.78 -20.85 -5.94
C ALA A 139 12.29 -21.19 -7.34
N GLU A 140 11.80 -20.53 -8.37
CA GLU A 140 12.16 -20.79 -9.78
C GLU A 140 13.45 -20.08 -10.21
N ILE A 141 13.85 -19.00 -9.52
CA ILE A 141 15.05 -18.20 -9.83
C ILE A 141 16.35 -19.01 -9.75
N ARG A 142 16.35 -20.18 -9.12
CA ARG A 142 17.54 -21.07 -9.03
C ARG A 142 17.73 -22.01 -10.21
N GLY A 143 16.86 -22.03 -11.20
CA GLY A 143 16.86 -23.13 -12.17
C GLY A 143 16.71 -22.85 -13.66
N VAL A 144 16.25 -21.70 -14.15
CA VAL A 144 16.08 -21.51 -15.63
C VAL A 144 16.21 -20.03 -16.02
N ASP A 145 16.98 -19.77 -17.08
CA ASP A 145 17.03 -18.52 -17.84
C ASP A 145 15.66 -18.17 -18.47
N SER A 146 14.81 -17.42 -17.77
CA SER A 146 13.62 -16.82 -18.38
C SER A 146 13.43 -15.38 -17.95
N VAL A 147 13.78 -14.47 -18.83
CA VAL A 147 13.75 -13.01 -18.73
C VAL A 147 12.34 -12.43 -18.56
N SER A 148 11.27 -13.21 -18.61
CA SER A 148 9.89 -12.72 -18.63
C SER A 148 9.09 -12.88 -17.31
N ALA A 149 9.50 -13.78 -16.43
CA ALA A 149 8.82 -14.01 -15.14
C ALA A 149 9.32 -13.09 -14.02
N ASP A 150 10.49 -12.49 -14.16
CA ASP A 150 11.19 -11.70 -13.13
C ASP A 150 10.79 -10.23 -13.10
N SER A 151 9.73 -9.81 -13.82
CA SER A 151 9.34 -8.40 -13.78
C SER A 151 8.45 -8.14 -12.55
N PRO A 152 8.67 -7.01 -11.81
CA PRO A 152 7.82 -6.61 -10.69
C PRO A 152 6.32 -6.57 -11.05
N GLY A 153 6.00 -6.18 -12.29
CA GLY A 153 4.63 -6.16 -12.80
C GLY A 153 4.01 -7.56 -12.94
N ALA A 154 4.79 -8.58 -13.32
CA ALA A 154 4.30 -9.95 -13.39
C ALA A 154 3.99 -10.51 -11.98
N ALA A 155 4.87 -10.26 -11.01
CA ALA A 155 4.62 -10.64 -9.62
C ALA A 155 3.35 -9.97 -9.07
N ALA A 156 3.17 -8.66 -9.29
CA ALA A 156 1.95 -7.95 -8.91
C ALA A 156 0.70 -8.57 -9.55
N ALA A 157 0.73 -8.88 -10.85
CA ALA A 157 -0.40 -9.48 -11.54
C ALA A 157 -0.77 -10.89 -11.01
N ILE A 158 0.24 -11.71 -10.64
CA ILE A 158 0.01 -13.04 -10.04
C ILE A 158 -0.62 -12.87 -8.66
N VAL A 159 -0.07 -12.00 -7.81
CA VAL A 159 -0.62 -11.75 -6.47
C VAL A 159 -2.04 -11.20 -6.54
N ALA A 160 -2.31 -10.25 -7.43
CA ALA A 160 -3.64 -9.71 -7.64
C ALA A 160 -4.67 -10.78 -8.05
N ARG A 161 -4.31 -11.67 -8.98
CA ARG A 161 -5.18 -12.81 -9.34
C ARG A 161 -5.39 -13.77 -8.18
N ARG A 162 -4.36 -14.04 -7.39
CA ARG A 162 -4.45 -14.92 -6.21
C ARG A 162 -5.40 -14.37 -5.15
N THR A 163 -5.38 -13.06 -4.91
CA THR A 163 -6.18 -12.40 -3.87
C THR A 163 -7.56 -11.96 -4.35
N GLY A 164 -7.75 -11.84 -5.66
CA GLY A 164 -8.97 -11.26 -6.26
C GLY A 164 -9.08 -9.73 -6.07
N GLY A 165 -8.01 -9.09 -5.59
CA GLY A 165 -7.91 -7.65 -5.37
C GLY A 165 -6.90 -6.98 -6.30
N ALA A 166 -6.20 -5.97 -5.78
CA ALA A 166 -5.08 -5.34 -6.45
C ALA A 166 -3.75 -5.65 -5.74
N ALA A 167 -2.64 -5.55 -6.46
CA ALA A 167 -1.32 -5.68 -5.87
C ALA A 167 -0.38 -4.58 -6.38
N VAL A 168 0.54 -4.15 -5.51
CA VAL A 168 1.56 -3.13 -5.80
C VAL A 168 2.94 -3.71 -5.55
N ALA A 169 3.72 -3.86 -6.61
CA ALA A 169 5.16 -4.10 -6.50
C ALA A 169 5.89 -2.76 -6.57
N SER A 170 6.32 -2.26 -5.41
CA SER A 170 6.96 -0.95 -5.31
C SER A 170 8.46 -1.01 -5.61
N GLY A 171 8.97 0.08 -6.22
CA GLY A 171 10.37 0.22 -6.61
C GLY A 171 10.70 1.61 -7.10
N ALA A 172 11.68 1.73 -7.99
CA ALA A 172 11.95 2.98 -8.71
C ALA A 172 10.80 3.37 -9.64
N ILE A 173 10.09 2.36 -10.13
CA ILE A 173 8.79 2.45 -10.80
C ILE A 173 7.88 1.51 -10.02
N ASP A 174 6.72 2.00 -9.57
CA ASP A 174 5.75 1.16 -8.93
C ASP A 174 4.84 0.50 -9.97
N HIS A 175 4.63 -0.81 -9.83
CA HIS A 175 3.74 -1.58 -10.68
C HIS A 175 2.49 -1.96 -9.91
N VAL A 176 1.35 -1.46 -10.35
CA VAL A 176 0.04 -1.80 -9.79
C VAL A 176 -0.69 -2.72 -10.76
N ALA A 177 -1.29 -3.79 -10.27
CA ALA A 177 -2.06 -4.72 -11.11
C ALA A 177 -3.33 -5.18 -10.41
N ASP A 178 -4.35 -5.48 -11.21
CA ASP A 178 -5.49 -6.32 -10.86
C ASP A 178 -5.66 -7.44 -11.92
N ALA A 179 -6.81 -8.09 -11.94
CA ALA A 179 -7.06 -9.19 -12.89
C ALA A 179 -7.10 -8.74 -14.35
N ALA A 180 -7.39 -7.47 -14.63
CA ALA A 180 -7.66 -6.95 -15.97
C ALA A 180 -6.80 -5.74 -16.36
N ARG A 181 -6.16 -5.08 -15.39
CA ARG A 181 -5.45 -3.81 -15.60
C ARG A 181 -4.05 -3.86 -14.99
N ALA A 182 -3.15 -3.12 -15.60
CA ALA A 182 -1.84 -2.83 -15.05
C ALA A 182 -1.56 -1.33 -15.15
N ALA A 183 -0.92 -0.76 -14.13
CA ALA A 183 -0.43 0.61 -14.16
C ALA A 183 1.03 0.67 -13.75
N ARG A 184 1.73 1.65 -14.30
CA ARG A 184 3.08 2.04 -13.91
C ARG A 184 3.02 3.44 -13.34
N VAL A 185 3.55 3.63 -12.14
CA VAL A 185 3.68 4.94 -11.50
C VAL A 185 5.17 5.28 -11.43
N GLU A 186 5.53 6.39 -12.06
CA GLU A 186 6.92 6.85 -12.19
C GLU A 186 7.24 8.04 -11.27
N ASN A 187 6.31 8.40 -10.41
CA ASN A 187 6.53 9.39 -9.37
C ASN A 187 7.34 8.79 -8.21
N GLY A 188 8.23 9.58 -7.67
CA GLY A 188 9.06 9.19 -6.54
C GLY A 188 10.48 9.74 -6.63
N HIS A 189 11.26 9.52 -5.58
CA HIS A 189 12.63 9.98 -5.49
C HIS A 189 13.51 8.96 -4.75
N PRO A 190 14.79 8.75 -5.13
CA PRO A 190 15.69 7.80 -4.47
C PRO A 190 15.85 7.98 -2.96
N LEU A 191 15.72 9.18 -2.43
CA LEU A 191 15.75 9.45 -0.99
C LEU A 191 14.62 8.74 -0.21
N MET A 192 13.53 8.34 -0.86
CA MET A 192 12.49 7.51 -0.23
C MET A 192 13.04 6.16 0.21
N GLY A 193 14.00 5.59 -0.52
CA GLY A 193 14.71 4.37 -0.14
C GLY A 193 15.79 4.57 0.93
N ALA A 194 16.16 5.81 1.23
CA ALA A 194 17.18 6.14 2.24
C ALA A 194 16.60 6.40 3.64
N ILE A 195 15.28 6.33 3.80
CA ILE A 195 14.58 6.42 5.09
C ILE A 195 13.83 5.13 5.38
N THR A 196 13.85 4.67 6.64
CA THR A 196 13.04 3.52 7.02
C THR A 196 11.55 3.89 7.04
N GLY A 197 10.70 2.95 6.70
CA GLY A 197 9.24 3.11 6.81
C GLY A 197 8.54 3.79 5.64
N SER A 198 9.26 4.26 4.60
CA SER A 198 8.61 4.83 3.41
C SER A 198 7.59 3.87 2.79
N GLY A 199 7.92 2.59 2.72
CA GLY A 199 6.99 1.56 2.28
C GLY A 199 5.76 1.43 3.18
N CYS A 200 5.94 1.37 4.49
CA CYS A 200 4.85 1.29 5.45
C CYS A 200 3.94 2.53 5.39
N MET A 201 4.53 3.71 5.18
CA MET A 201 3.77 4.95 4.94
C MET A 201 2.94 4.87 3.66
N ALA A 202 3.51 4.37 2.56
CA ALA A 202 2.76 4.15 1.32
C ALA A 202 1.56 3.22 1.54
N THR A 203 1.75 2.12 2.29
CA THR A 203 0.66 1.18 2.61
C THR A 203 -0.42 1.85 3.47
N ALA A 204 -0.05 2.68 4.44
CA ALA A 204 -1.01 3.45 5.24
C ALA A 204 -1.83 4.42 4.37
N LEU A 205 -1.18 5.07 3.40
CA LEU A 205 -1.87 5.94 2.43
C LEU A 205 -2.78 5.14 1.50
N ILE A 206 -2.39 3.93 1.05
CA ILE A 206 -3.30 3.06 0.28
C ILE A 206 -4.58 2.81 1.10
N GLY A 207 -4.47 2.55 2.41
CA GLY A 207 -5.63 2.44 3.30
C GLY A 207 -6.51 3.68 3.28
N ALA A 208 -5.92 4.88 3.38
CA ALA A 208 -6.64 6.14 3.33
C ALA A 208 -7.36 6.34 1.98
N PHE A 209 -6.69 6.11 0.86
CA PHE A 209 -7.30 6.21 -0.47
C PHE A 209 -8.38 5.15 -0.69
N ARG A 210 -8.17 3.90 -0.23
CA ARG A 210 -9.14 2.82 -0.39
C ARG A 210 -10.42 3.03 0.42
N SER A 211 -10.36 3.81 1.49
CA SER A 211 -11.53 4.15 2.29
C SER A 211 -12.54 5.07 1.57
N VAL A 212 -12.10 5.78 0.52
CA VAL A 212 -12.93 6.71 -0.26
C VAL A 212 -13.05 6.30 -1.74
N GLN A 213 -12.11 5.53 -2.27
CA GLN A 213 -12.12 5.02 -3.64
C GLN A 213 -12.54 3.54 -3.64
N PRO A 214 -13.71 3.20 -4.19
CA PRO A 214 -14.23 1.83 -4.14
C PRO A 214 -13.47 0.81 -5.00
N ASP A 215 -12.76 1.26 -6.03
CA ASP A 215 -11.93 0.41 -6.88
C ASP A 215 -10.53 0.24 -6.27
N PRO A 216 -10.14 -0.98 -5.83
CA PRO A 216 -8.85 -1.19 -5.16
C PRO A 216 -7.64 -0.89 -6.05
N PHE A 217 -7.73 -1.12 -7.36
CA PHE A 217 -6.67 -0.79 -8.30
C PHE A 217 -6.46 0.72 -8.41
N LEU A 218 -7.54 1.49 -8.56
CA LEU A 218 -7.46 2.95 -8.63
C LEU A 218 -7.05 3.56 -7.29
N ALA A 219 -7.51 3.01 -6.17
CA ALA A 219 -7.10 3.45 -4.84
C ALA A 219 -5.59 3.28 -4.61
N ALA A 220 -5.07 2.11 -4.94
CA ALA A 220 -3.64 1.82 -4.83
C ALA A 220 -2.81 2.70 -5.76
N THR A 221 -3.21 2.84 -7.02
CA THR A 221 -2.53 3.70 -8.00
C THR A 221 -2.51 5.16 -7.54
N ALA A 222 -3.65 5.69 -7.07
CA ALA A 222 -3.76 7.06 -6.58
C ALA A 222 -2.87 7.32 -5.36
N ALA A 223 -2.80 6.39 -4.40
CA ALA A 223 -1.94 6.50 -3.24
C ALA A 223 -0.46 6.56 -3.63
N MET A 224 -0.02 5.70 -4.57
CA MET A 224 1.36 5.69 -5.04
C MET A 224 1.71 6.97 -5.79
N ILE A 225 0.83 7.49 -6.64
CA ILE A 225 1.00 8.79 -7.31
C ILE A 225 1.16 9.92 -6.27
N ALA A 226 0.22 10.02 -5.34
CA ALA A 226 0.23 11.08 -4.32
C ALA A 226 1.50 11.03 -3.46
N PHE A 227 1.90 9.85 -2.99
CA PHE A 227 3.08 9.67 -2.17
C PHE A 227 4.38 9.88 -2.93
N GLY A 228 4.44 9.44 -4.18
CA GLY A 228 5.59 9.68 -5.06
C GLY A 228 5.80 11.18 -5.34
N ILE A 229 4.72 11.93 -5.65
CA ILE A 229 4.78 13.40 -5.82
C ILE A 229 5.24 14.08 -4.53
N ALA A 230 4.73 13.67 -3.37
CA ALA A 230 5.19 14.20 -2.10
C ALA A 230 6.69 13.93 -1.87
N GLY A 231 7.18 12.75 -2.27
CA GLY A 231 8.61 12.41 -2.24
C GLY A 231 9.45 13.32 -3.14
N GLU A 232 9.00 13.66 -4.33
CA GLU A 232 9.67 14.61 -5.23
C GLU A 232 9.74 16.00 -4.62
N ILE A 233 8.63 16.53 -4.12
CA ILE A 233 8.57 17.84 -3.48
C ILE A 233 9.48 17.90 -2.24
N ALA A 234 9.49 16.84 -1.44
CA ALA A 234 10.36 16.74 -0.28
C ALA A 234 11.84 16.78 -0.68
N ALA A 235 12.21 16.08 -1.74
CA ALA A 235 13.58 16.02 -2.22
C ALA A 235 14.10 17.38 -2.69
N GLU A 236 13.27 18.19 -3.34
CA GLU A 236 13.60 19.55 -3.78
C GLU A 236 14.05 20.47 -2.62
N ARG A 237 13.63 20.16 -1.38
CA ARG A 237 13.88 20.95 -0.17
C ARG A 237 14.88 20.30 0.79
N SER A 238 15.46 19.17 0.41
CA SER A 238 16.24 18.33 1.32
C SER A 238 17.71 18.31 0.95
N VAL A 239 18.56 18.34 1.97
CA VAL A 239 20.02 18.18 1.80
C VAL A 239 20.48 16.74 2.09
N GLY A 240 19.59 15.88 2.61
CA GLY A 240 19.89 14.50 2.95
C GLY A 240 18.69 13.78 3.58
N PRO A 241 18.84 12.49 3.97
CA PRO A 241 17.72 11.66 4.48
C PRO A 241 17.01 12.22 5.72
N GLY A 242 17.75 12.90 6.62
CA GLY A 242 17.18 13.47 7.84
C GLY A 242 16.17 14.58 7.54
N THR A 243 16.56 15.58 6.74
CA THR A 243 15.67 16.66 6.29
C THR A 243 14.60 16.14 5.33
N PHE A 244 14.92 15.14 4.50
CA PHE A 244 13.96 14.52 3.61
C PHE A 244 12.77 13.94 4.35
N ARG A 245 12.99 13.19 5.45
CA ARG A 245 11.90 12.59 6.23
C ARG A 245 10.94 13.66 6.78
N GLN A 246 11.45 14.78 7.26
CA GLN A 246 10.63 15.91 7.74
C GLN A 246 9.88 16.57 6.60
N ASN A 247 10.60 16.92 5.52
CA ASN A 247 10.00 17.55 4.35
C ASN A 247 8.96 16.66 3.65
N LEU A 248 9.08 15.31 3.73
CA LEU A 248 8.09 14.38 3.20
C LEU A 248 6.75 14.50 3.94
N MET A 249 6.78 14.65 5.26
CA MET A 249 5.57 14.86 6.06
C MET A 249 4.89 16.20 5.70
N ASP A 250 5.68 17.27 5.56
CA ASP A 250 5.18 18.59 5.15
C ASP A 250 4.63 18.54 3.71
N ALA A 251 5.29 17.80 2.81
CA ALA A 251 4.84 17.67 1.43
C ALA A 251 3.51 16.90 1.33
N VAL A 252 3.32 15.83 2.11
CA VAL A 252 2.04 15.10 2.18
C VAL A 252 0.93 16.02 2.71
N TYR A 253 1.20 16.79 3.76
CA TYR A 253 0.24 17.74 4.32
C TYR A 253 -0.14 18.83 3.32
N GLY A 254 0.85 19.40 2.62
CA GLY A 254 0.68 20.49 1.65
C GLY A 254 0.21 20.05 0.25
N LEU A 255 0.02 18.74 0.02
CA LEU A 255 -0.33 18.24 -1.30
C LEU A 255 -1.70 18.77 -1.74
N GLY A 256 -1.80 19.31 -2.96
CA GLY A 256 -3.02 19.86 -3.53
C GLY A 256 -3.42 19.19 -4.84
N GLY A 257 -4.71 19.23 -5.18
CA GLY A 257 -5.22 18.59 -6.40
C GLY A 257 -4.60 19.13 -7.69
N GLU A 258 -4.32 20.43 -7.76
CA GLU A 258 -3.64 21.06 -8.92
C GLU A 258 -2.22 20.50 -9.11
N VAL A 259 -1.47 20.39 -7.99
CA VAL A 259 -0.10 19.84 -8.00
C VAL A 259 -0.12 18.37 -8.44
N ILE A 260 -1.10 17.60 -7.96
CA ILE A 260 -1.26 16.20 -8.36
C ILE A 260 -1.52 16.10 -9.87
N ARG A 261 -2.49 16.84 -10.40
CA ARG A 261 -2.81 16.82 -11.84
C ARG A 261 -1.63 17.22 -12.70
N ALA A 262 -0.83 18.20 -12.25
CA ALA A 262 0.32 18.70 -13.00
C ALA A 262 1.54 17.76 -12.96
N ARG A 263 1.72 16.98 -11.87
CA ARG A 263 2.92 16.16 -11.64
C ARG A 263 2.69 14.65 -11.77
N ALA A 264 1.45 14.19 -11.91
CA ALA A 264 1.17 12.76 -12.05
C ALA A 264 1.87 12.17 -13.27
N ARG A 265 2.70 11.14 -13.05
CA ARG A 265 3.37 10.36 -14.09
C ARG A 265 2.98 8.90 -13.90
N ALA A 266 1.85 8.55 -14.47
CA ALA A 266 1.36 7.18 -14.43
C ALA A 266 0.71 6.82 -15.76
N THR A 267 0.90 5.58 -16.17
CA THR A 267 0.28 5.00 -17.35
C THR A 267 -0.50 3.76 -16.96
N MET A 268 -1.63 3.53 -17.61
CA MET A 268 -2.47 2.36 -17.38
C MET A 268 -2.68 1.60 -18.70
N THR A 269 -2.64 0.30 -18.62
CA THR A 269 -2.95 -0.61 -19.73
C THR A 269 -3.99 -1.62 -19.29
N THR A 270 -4.88 -1.99 -20.21
CA THR A 270 -5.79 -3.13 -20.02
C THR A 270 -5.06 -4.39 -20.45
N VAL A 271 -4.99 -5.38 -19.58
CA VAL A 271 -4.43 -6.70 -19.91
C VAL A 271 -5.57 -7.49 -20.52
N MET A 272 -5.46 -7.81 -21.83
CA MET A 272 -6.41 -8.73 -22.46
C MET A 272 -6.27 -10.09 -21.76
N ALA A 273 -7.39 -10.64 -21.29
CA ALA A 273 -7.42 -12.01 -20.79
C ALA A 273 -6.97 -12.95 -21.92
N ALA A 274 -5.89 -13.72 -21.68
CA ALA A 274 -5.41 -14.74 -22.56
C ALA A 274 -6.27 -15.99 -22.46
#